data_8dd4992bafc6dd0cd0a58939edb4cfbf
#
_entry.id   8dd4992bafc6dd0cd0a58939edb4cfbf
#
_cell.length_a   1.000
_cell.length_b   1.000
_cell.length_c   1.000
_cell.angle_alpha   90.00
_cell.angle_beta   90.00
_cell.angle_gamma   90.00
#
_symmetry.space_group_name_H-M   'P 1'
#
loop_
_entity.id
_entity.type
_entity.pdbx_description
1 polymer ?
#
loop_
_entity_poly.entity_id
_entity_poly.type
_entity_poly.pdbx_seq_one_letter_code
_entity_poly.pdbx_strand_id
1 'polypeptide(L)'
;ANGEGLGHDFLRHIERTRMLCHVVDISGMEGRDPYEDFKKINAELKQYSKKLASLPQIVVLNKCDVYGAEENMKEFRKKCRKYKKFPVTAVTGEGTAELIDEIFEVLSTLPPAEPIPADEFSYERPDVNEFSVGKDEEENVYYVTGGLIDMLERNVVLSDPDSMAYFQKVLKDKGVIKALKKAGVCENDVVVVGQVEFEFKE
;
A
#
# COMPACT_ATOMS: atom_id res chain seq x y z
N ALA A 1 14.58 -12.97 -5.34
CA ALA A 1 13.24 -13.34 -4.90
C ALA A 1 12.32 -13.15 -6.08
N ASN A 2 11.88 -14.26 -6.68
CA ASN A 2 11.06 -14.28 -7.89
C ASN A 2 9.59 -14.16 -7.51
N GLY A 3 9.08 -12.95 -7.28
CA GLY A 3 7.64 -12.59 -7.40
C GLY A 3 6.55 -13.38 -6.64
N GLU A 4 6.83 -14.48 -6.00
CA GLU A 4 5.86 -15.38 -5.34
C GLU A 4 5.93 -15.39 -3.80
N GLY A 5 6.58 -14.44 -3.17
CA GLY A 5 6.67 -14.32 -1.72
C GLY A 5 5.83 -13.17 -1.17
N LEU A 6 5.81 -13.01 0.18
CA LEU A 6 5.05 -11.98 0.88
C LEU A 6 5.42 -10.53 0.51
N GLY A 7 6.53 -10.30 -0.18
CA GLY A 7 7.00 -8.99 -0.57
C GLY A 7 7.57 -8.16 0.60
N HIS A 8 8.61 -7.36 0.33
CA HIS A 8 9.30 -6.56 1.36
C HIS A 8 8.39 -5.52 2.02
N ASP A 9 7.50 -4.90 1.26
CA ASP A 9 6.60 -3.85 1.79
C ASP A 9 5.56 -4.45 2.75
N PHE A 10 5.01 -5.62 2.42
CA PHE A 10 4.11 -6.33 3.31
C PHE A 10 4.81 -6.73 4.61
N LEU A 11 6.03 -7.28 4.53
CA LEU A 11 6.82 -7.69 5.69
C LEU A 11 7.14 -6.50 6.62
N ARG A 12 7.41 -5.32 6.07
CA ARG A 12 7.60 -4.07 6.83
C ARG A 12 6.33 -3.67 7.60
N HIS A 13 5.15 -3.86 7.01
CA HIS A 13 3.89 -3.55 7.71
C HIS A 13 3.64 -4.47 8.89
N ILE A 14 3.94 -5.78 8.76
CA ILE A 14 3.71 -6.74 9.85
C ILE A 14 4.77 -6.68 10.97
N GLU A 15 5.92 -6.02 10.77
CA GLU A 15 6.89 -5.77 11.86
C GLU A 15 6.32 -4.93 13.02
N ARG A 16 5.23 -4.20 12.76
CA ARG A 16 4.53 -3.35 13.73
C ARG A 16 3.48 -4.09 14.53
N THR A 17 3.26 -5.35 14.25
CA THR A 17 2.25 -6.16 14.95
C THR A 17 2.82 -6.80 16.21
N ARG A 18 1.95 -7.13 17.17
CA ARG A 18 2.33 -7.83 18.41
C ARG A 18 2.13 -9.33 18.32
N MET A 19 1.31 -9.80 17.37
CA MET A 19 1.06 -11.21 17.10
C MET A 19 0.72 -11.40 15.61
N LEU A 20 0.75 -12.63 15.15
CA LEU A 20 0.41 -13.03 13.78
C LEU A 20 -0.81 -13.95 13.76
N CYS A 21 -1.75 -13.66 12.87
CA CYS A 21 -2.80 -14.59 12.48
C CYS A 21 -2.46 -15.13 11.09
N HIS A 22 -1.99 -16.38 11.03
CA HIS A 22 -1.65 -17.03 9.78
C HIS A 22 -2.85 -17.75 9.24
N VAL A 23 -3.48 -17.20 8.22
CA VAL A 23 -4.64 -17.79 7.56
C VAL A 23 -4.16 -18.78 6.49
N VAL A 24 -4.60 -20.01 6.61
CA VAL A 24 -4.25 -21.13 5.72
C VAL A 24 -5.52 -21.59 5.01
N ASP A 25 -5.48 -21.66 3.69
CA ASP A 25 -6.52 -22.33 2.90
C ASP A 25 -6.41 -23.85 3.08
N ILE A 26 -7.36 -24.43 3.83
CA ILE A 26 -7.33 -25.86 4.14
C ILE A 26 -8.01 -26.72 3.08
N SER A 27 -8.66 -26.09 2.09
CA SER A 27 -9.41 -26.83 1.06
C SER A 27 -8.52 -27.69 0.14
N GLY A 28 -7.29 -27.24 -0.11
CA GLY A 28 -6.39 -27.91 -1.06
C GLY A 28 -6.87 -27.89 -2.51
N MET A 29 -7.87 -27.06 -2.85
CA MET A 29 -8.51 -27.03 -4.18
C MET A 29 -7.55 -26.71 -5.33
N GLU A 30 -6.46 -25.99 -5.05
CA GLU A 30 -5.45 -25.63 -6.07
C GLU A 30 -4.34 -26.68 -6.19
N GLY A 31 -4.52 -27.88 -5.62
CA GLY A 31 -3.51 -28.94 -5.64
C GLY A 31 -2.28 -28.66 -4.76
N ARG A 32 -2.36 -27.67 -3.86
CA ARG A 32 -1.31 -27.31 -2.91
C ARG A 32 -1.50 -28.06 -1.59
N ASP A 33 -0.39 -28.43 -0.94
CA ASP A 33 -0.43 -28.94 0.44
C ASP A 33 -0.48 -27.76 1.40
N PRO A 34 -1.58 -27.58 2.17
CA PRO A 34 -1.72 -26.47 3.11
C PRO A 34 -0.59 -26.39 4.15
N TYR A 35 0.01 -27.51 4.53
CA TYR A 35 1.11 -27.54 5.48
C TYR A 35 2.43 -27.08 4.85
N GLU A 36 2.68 -27.42 3.59
CA GLU A 36 3.87 -26.93 2.88
C GLU A 36 3.78 -25.42 2.63
N ASP A 37 2.61 -24.88 2.27
CA ASP A 37 2.41 -23.44 2.14
C ASP A 37 2.63 -22.73 3.49
N PHE A 38 2.09 -23.26 4.57
CA PHE A 38 2.33 -22.77 5.92
C PHE A 38 3.83 -22.75 6.28
N LYS A 39 4.58 -23.79 5.94
CA LYS A 39 6.03 -23.86 6.18
C LYS A 39 6.79 -22.82 5.36
N LYS A 40 6.43 -22.66 4.08
CA LYS A 40 7.07 -21.71 3.17
C LYS A 40 6.94 -20.27 3.74
N ILE A 41 5.75 -19.86 4.12
CA ILE A 41 5.48 -18.55 4.69
C ILE A 41 6.27 -18.34 6.00
N ASN A 42 6.29 -19.34 6.89
CA ASN A 42 7.09 -19.24 8.13
C ASN A 42 8.60 -19.18 7.87
N ALA A 43 9.09 -19.84 6.83
CA ALA A 43 10.48 -19.74 6.42
C ALA A 43 10.82 -18.34 5.90
N GLU A 44 9.93 -17.73 5.11
CA GLU A 44 10.07 -16.36 4.63
C GLU A 44 10.07 -15.34 5.77
N LEU A 45 9.15 -15.46 6.74
CA LEU A 45 9.13 -14.64 7.95
C LEU A 45 10.46 -14.73 8.72
N LYS A 46 10.99 -15.96 8.88
CA LYS A 46 12.25 -16.18 9.58
C LYS A 46 13.46 -15.63 8.83
N GLN A 47 13.45 -15.72 7.50
CA GLN A 47 14.52 -15.18 6.65
C GLN A 47 14.55 -13.64 6.68
N TYR A 48 13.38 -13.02 6.74
CA TYR A 48 13.25 -11.57 6.78
C TYR A 48 13.66 -10.99 8.16
N SER A 49 13.07 -11.51 9.24
CA SER A 49 13.30 -10.98 10.60
C SER A 49 13.15 -12.06 11.67
N LYS A 50 14.18 -12.23 12.49
CA LYS A 50 14.13 -13.12 13.67
C LYS A 50 13.08 -12.64 14.69
N LYS A 51 12.89 -11.32 14.84
CA LYS A 51 11.88 -10.71 15.72
C LYS A 51 10.49 -11.13 15.25
N LEU A 52 10.21 -11.00 13.96
CA LEU A 52 8.94 -11.33 13.37
C LEU A 52 8.60 -12.82 13.51
N ALA A 53 9.57 -13.69 13.25
CA ALA A 53 9.41 -15.14 13.42
C ALA A 53 9.21 -15.59 14.88
N SER A 54 9.53 -14.72 15.85
CA SER A 54 9.35 -15.00 17.29
C SER A 54 8.02 -14.51 17.85
N LEU A 55 7.25 -13.74 17.08
CA LEU A 55 5.94 -13.26 17.52
C LEU A 55 4.99 -14.42 17.83
N PRO A 56 4.11 -14.26 18.83
CA PRO A 56 3.00 -15.18 19.04
C PRO A 56 2.20 -15.36 17.75
N GLN A 57 1.90 -16.59 17.41
CA GLN A 57 1.19 -16.93 16.18
C GLN A 57 0.01 -17.84 16.44
N ILE A 58 -1.14 -17.48 15.88
CA ILE A 58 -2.35 -18.29 15.78
C ILE A 58 -2.50 -18.74 14.33
N VAL A 59 -2.89 -19.99 14.11
CA VAL A 59 -3.17 -20.53 12.77
C VAL A 59 -4.67 -20.57 12.57
N VAL A 60 -5.16 -19.95 11.51
CA VAL A 60 -6.56 -19.95 11.11
C VAL A 60 -6.71 -20.88 9.92
N LEU A 61 -7.45 -21.98 10.08
CA LEU A 61 -7.74 -22.94 9.03
C LEU A 61 -9.02 -22.50 8.34
N ASN A 62 -8.90 -21.83 7.20
CA ASN A 62 -10.04 -21.25 6.47
C ASN A 62 -10.54 -22.20 5.37
N LYS A 63 -11.78 -21.97 4.92
CA LYS A 63 -12.51 -22.78 3.95
C LYS A 63 -12.83 -24.21 4.44
N CYS A 64 -13.24 -24.31 5.71
CA CYS A 64 -13.59 -25.59 6.32
C CYS A 64 -14.88 -26.21 5.76
N ASP A 65 -15.69 -25.43 5.07
CA ASP A 65 -16.92 -25.81 4.38
C ASP A 65 -16.70 -26.59 3.06
N VAL A 66 -15.48 -26.58 2.55
CA VAL A 66 -15.17 -27.19 1.25
C VAL A 66 -14.98 -28.70 1.40
N TYR A 67 -15.45 -29.46 0.40
CA TYR A 67 -15.26 -30.90 0.36
C TYR A 67 -13.77 -31.29 0.45
N GLY A 68 -13.42 -32.25 1.30
CA GLY A 68 -12.03 -32.65 1.54
C GLY A 68 -11.27 -31.83 2.58
N ALA A 69 -11.78 -30.70 3.01
CA ALA A 69 -11.13 -29.84 4.01
C ALA A 69 -10.92 -30.57 5.36
N GLU A 70 -11.85 -31.48 5.73
CA GLU A 70 -11.77 -32.19 7.01
C GLU A 70 -10.54 -33.10 7.07
N GLU A 71 -10.24 -33.84 6.00
CA GLU A 71 -9.07 -34.73 5.89
C GLU A 71 -7.78 -33.89 5.94
N ASN A 72 -7.71 -32.80 5.15
CA ASN A 72 -6.58 -31.89 5.13
C ASN A 72 -6.35 -31.29 6.51
N MET A 73 -7.40 -30.90 7.21
CA MET A 73 -7.33 -30.36 8.56
C MET A 73 -6.78 -31.39 9.56
N LYS A 74 -7.20 -32.66 9.48
CA LYS A 74 -6.66 -33.74 10.32
C LYS A 74 -5.16 -33.93 10.07
N GLU A 75 -4.75 -33.92 8.81
CA GLU A 75 -3.34 -34.04 8.41
C GLU A 75 -2.52 -32.83 8.88
N PHE A 76 -3.03 -31.63 8.65
CA PHE A 76 -2.40 -30.39 9.09
C PHE A 76 -2.20 -30.37 10.61
N ARG A 77 -3.21 -30.75 11.39
CA ARG A 77 -3.13 -30.82 12.85
C ARG A 77 -2.07 -31.81 13.35
N LYS A 78 -1.88 -32.94 12.67
CA LYS A 78 -0.83 -33.93 13.00
C LYS A 78 0.57 -33.36 12.79
N LYS A 79 0.77 -32.65 11.66
CA LYS A 79 2.07 -32.07 11.28
C LYS A 79 2.40 -30.81 12.05
N CYS A 80 1.41 -29.93 12.28
CA CYS A 80 1.56 -28.64 12.96
C CYS A 80 1.08 -28.70 14.41
N ARG A 81 1.92 -29.15 15.36
CA ARG A 81 1.53 -29.30 16.78
C ARG A 81 1.74 -28.05 17.63
N LYS A 82 2.63 -27.15 17.21
CA LYS A 82 3.12 -26.03 18.01
C LYS A 82 2.09 -24.93 18.27
N TYR A 83 1.24 -24.63 17.28
CA TYR A 83 0.37 -23.46 17.32
C TYR A 83 -1.08 -23.83 17.64
N LYS A 84 -1.84 -22.92 18.30
CA LYS A 84 -3.29 -23.03 18.39
C LYS A 84 -3.90 -22.89 16.99
N LYS A 85 -4.95 -23.63 16.69
CA LYS A 85 -5.59 -23.68 15.36
C LYS A 85 -7.08 -23.48 15.51
N PHE A 86 -7.60 -22.55 14.71
CA PHE A 86 -9.01 -22.20 14.67
C PHE A 86 -9.57 -22.54 13.30
N PRO A 87 -10.48 -23.53 13.22
CA PRO A 87 -11.22 -23.80 11.99
C PRO A 87 -12.22 -22.67 11.76
N VAL A 88 -12.25 -22.11 10.56
CA VAL A 88 -13.10 -20.97 10.21
C VAL A 88 -13.66 -21.17 8.81
N THR A 89 -14.90 -20.72 8.62
CA THR A 89 -15.47 -20.52 7.30
C THR A 89 -15.75 -19.03 7.13
N ALA A 90 -14.82 -18.30 6.52
CA ALA A 90 -14.90 -16.85 6.43
C ALA A 90 -16.15 -16.35 5.68
N VAL A 91 -16.67 -17.13 4.73
CA VAL A 91 -17.88 -16.79 3.96
C VAL A 91 -19.13 -16.79 4.83
N THR A 92 -19.25 -17.71 5.78
CA THR A 92 -20.42 -17.83 6.69
C THR A 92 -20.19 -17.15 8.03
N GLY A 93 -18.93 -16.85 8.38
CA GLY A 93 -18.54 -16.35 9.69
C GLY A 93 -18.42 -17.45 10.76
N GLU A 94 -18.63 -18.72 10.42
CA GLU A 94 -18.49 -19.84 11.37
C GLU A 94 -17.05 -19.91 11.93
N GLY A 95 -16.93 -20.07 13.25
CA GLY A 95 -15.64 -20.15 13.96
C GLY A 95 -14.93 -18.81 14.16
N THR A 96 -15.49 -17.69 13.67
CA THR A 96 -14.84 -16.38 13.80
C THR A 96 -14.95 -15.79 15.22
N ALA A 97 -16.01 -16.08 15.95
CA ALA A 97 -16.19 -15.59 17.30
C ALA A 97 -15.11 -16.14 18.25
N GLU A 98 -14.90 -17.43 18.24
CA GLU A 98 -13.88 -18.12 19.05
C GLU A 98 -12.47 -17.67 18.67
N LEU A 99 -12.22 -17.40 17.40
CA LEU A 99 -10.95 -16.83 16.94
C LEU A 99 -10.73 -15.43 17.48
N ILE A 100 -11.75 -14.59 17.45
CA ILE A 100 -11.67 -13.20 17.95
C ILE A 100 -11.43 -13.20 19.47
N ASP A 101 -12.14 -14.02 20.23
CA ASP A 101 -11.97 -14.15 21.66
C ASP A 101 -10.52 -14.54 22.02
N GLU A 102 -9.95 -15.54 21.31
CA GLU A 102 -8.56 -15.94 21.51
C GLU A 102 -7.57 -14.82 21.15
N ILE A 103 -7.81 -14.07 20.07
CA ILE A 103 -6.97 -12.93 19.69
C ILE A 103 -6.94 -11.90 20.82
N PHE A 104 -8.11 -11.55 21.41
CA PHE A 104 -8.18 -10.62 22.52
C PHE A 104 -7.50 -11.16 23.78
N GLU A 105 -7.67 -12.45 24.08
CA GLU A 105 -6.98 -13.09 25.20
C GLU A 105 -5.45 -12.99 25.05
N VAL A 106 -4.92 -13.38 23.90
CA VAL A 106 -3.48 -13.32 23.63
C VAL A 106 -2.99 -11.86 23.69
N LEU A 107 -3.68 -10.93 23.02
CA LEU A 107 -3.28 -9.52 23.00
C LEU A 107 -3.30 -8.87 24.40
N SER A 108 -4.18 -9.31 25.30
CA SER A 108 -4.25 -8.81 26.67
C SER A 108 -3.03 -9.20 27.50
N THR A 109 -2.39 -10.32 27.17
CA THR A 109 -1.18 -10.81 27.86
C THR A 109 0.11 -10.22 27.31
N LEU A 110 0.07 -9.64 26.11
CA LEU A 110 1.25 -9.09 25.45
C LEU A 110 1.52 -7.64 25.88
N PRO A 111 2.79 -7.25 26.00
CA PRO A 111 3.12 -5.85 26.26
C PRO A 111 2.57 -4.95 25.15
N PRO A 112 2.30 -3.66 25.44
CA PRO A 112 1.94 -2.69 24.43
C PRO A 112 3.01 -2.65 23.34
N ALA A 113 2.60 -2.31 22.11
CA ALA A 113 3.56 -2.14 21.01
C ALA A 113 4.60 -1.08 21.43
N GLU A 114 5.87 -1.38 21.21
CA GLU A 114 6.92 -0.38 21.36
C GLU A 114 6.57 0.83 20.49
N PRO A 115 6.56 2.06 21.04
CA PRO A 115 6.40 3.22 20.21
C PRO A 115 7.51 3.18 19.16
N ILE A 116 7.13 3.19 17.90
CA ILE A 116 8.09 3.35 16.82
C ILE A 116 8.73 4.71 17.10
N PRO A 117 10.08 4.82 17.22
CA PRO A 117 10.67 6.12 17.17
C PRO A 117 10.08 6.79 15.93
N ALA A 118 9.32 7.85 16.13
CA ALA A 118 8.95 8.70 15.05
C ALA A 118 10.32 9.17 14.53
N ASP A 119 10.82 8.53 13.47
CA ASP A 119 11.66 9.28 12.57
C ASP A 119 10.85 10.55 12.40
N GLU A 120 11.42 11.69 12.76
CA GLU A 120 10.81 12.98 12.50
C GLU A 120 10.59 13.03 10.99
N PHE A 121 9.52 12.38 10.58
CA PHE A 121 8.97 12.55 9.25
C PHE A 121 8.36 13.94 9.33
N SER A 122 9.23 14.94 9.24
CA SER A 122 8.80 16.28 8.90
C SER A 122 8.25 16.15 7.49
N TYR A 123 6.97 15.81 7.42
CA TYR A 123 6.21 16.01 6.21
C TYR A 123 6.15 17.53 6.03
N GLU A 124 7.21 18.07 5.44
CA GLU A 124 7.13 19.39 4.83
C GLU A 124 6.04 19.25 3.79
N ARG A 125 4.85 19.69 4.15
CA ARG A 125 3.78 19.82 3.16
C ARG A 125 4.36 20.75 2.11
N PRO A 126 4.57 20.30 0.86
CA PRO A 126 5.00 21.22 -0.19
C PRO A 126 4.01 22.37 -0.18
N ASP A 127 4.51 23.59 -0.15
CA ASP A 127 3.63 24.77 -0.16
C ASP A 127 2.78 24.65 -1.43
N VAL A 128 1.49 24.42 -1.24
CA VAL A 128 0.52 24.27 -2.34
C VAL A 128 0.40 25.53 -3.21
N ASN A 129 1.10 26.60 -2.88
CA ASN A 129 1.19 27.83 -3.66
C ASN A 129 2.54 28.00 -4.35
N GLU A 130 3.52 27.14 -4.03
CA GLU A 130 4.85 27.23 -4.61
C GLU A 130 4.89 26.56 -5.99
N PHE A 131 5.50 27.26 -6.93
CA PHE A 131 5.79 26.72 -8.27
C PHE A 131 7.11 27.29 -8.79
N SER A 132 7.74 26.55 -9.69
CA SER A 132 8.94 26.96 -10.41
C SER A 132 8.75 26.81 -11.92
N VAL A 133 9.41 27.69 -12.68
CA VAL A 133 9.42 27.64 -14.14
C VAL A 133 10.83 27.29 -14.57
N GLY A 134 11.01 26.22 -15.30
CA GLY A 134 12.25 25.78 -15.93
C GLY A 134 12.13 25.81 -17.46
N LYS A 135 13.25 25.85 -18.15
CA LYS A 135 13.34 25.69 -19.60
C LYS A 135 14.29 24.55 -19.93
N ASP A 136 13.87 23.64 -20.79
CA ASP A 136 14.76 22.72 -21.46
C ASP A 136 15.31 23.37 -22.71
N GLU A 137 16.61 23.57 -22.77
CA GLU A 137 17.28 24.24 -23.90
C GLU A 137 17.41 23.33 -25.13
N GLU A 138 17.42 21.99 -24.94
CA GLU A 138 17.53 21.04 -26.04
C GLU A 138 16.23 20.89 -26.81
N GLU A 139 15.11 20.81 -26.10
CA GLU A 139 13.77 20.63 -26.67
C GLU A 139 13.04 21.96 -26.88
N ASN A 140 13.56 23.07 -26.35
CA ASN A 140 12.92 24.39 -26.30
C ASN A 140 11.53 24.38 -25.70
N VAL A 141 11.36 23.61 -24.62
CA VAL A 141 10.10 23.42 -23.88
C VAL A 141 10.21 24.08 -22.50
N TYR A 142 9.15 24.74 -22.07
CA TYR A 142 9.07 25.29 -20.73
C TYR A 142 8.28 24.35 -19.80
N TYR A 143 8.82 24.11 -18.62
CA TYR A 143 8.20 23.24 -17.59
C TYR A 143 7.80 24.04 -16.38
N VAL A 144 6.59 23.82 -15.88
CA VAL A 144 6.12 24.37 -14.61
C VAL A 144 5.91 23.19 -13.62
N THR A 145 6.61 23.26 -12.49
CA THR A 145 6.58 22.22 -11.46
C THR A 145 6.38 22.85 -10.08
N GLY A 146 6.05 22.05 -9.07
CA GLY A 146 5.91 22.47 -7.68
C GLY A 146 4.57 22.10 -7.07
N GLY A 147 4.43 22.37 -5.76
CA GLY A 147 3.26 21.95 -4.99
C GLY A 147 1.91 22.46 -5.51
N LEU A 148 1.90 23.65 -6.18
CA LEU A 148 0.71 24.14 -6.86
C LEU A 148 0.29 23.20 -8.02
N ILE A 149 1.25 22.75 -8.80
CA ILE A 149 0.98 21.90 -9.96
C ILE A 149 0.55 20.52 -9.51
N ASP A 150 1.24 19.92 -8.53
CA ASP A 150 0.87 18.64 -7.93
C ASP A 150 -0.56 18.66 -7.36
N MET A 151 -0.97 19.78 -6.76
CA MET A 151 -2.33 19.97 -6.26
C MET A 151 -3.35 20.03 -7.39
N LEU A 152 -3.03 20.76 -8.47
CA LEU A 152 -3.91 20.88 -9.63
C LEU A 152 -4.07 19.53 -10.34
N GLU A 153 -3.00 18.76 -10.54
CA GLU A 153 -3.05 17.41 -11.15
C GLU A 153 -3.98 16.44 -10.41
N ARG A 154 -4.00 16.51 -9.08
CA ARG A 154 -4.86 15.65 -8.25
C ARG A 154 -6.33 16.03 -8.30
N ASN A 155 -6.64 17.30 -8.59
CA ASN A 155 -7.99 17.82 -8.46
C ASN A 155 -8.66 18.16 -9.79
N VAL A 156 -7.92 18.13 -10.91
CA VAL A 156 -8.42 18.51 -12.23
C VAL A 156 -8.60 17.27 -13.12
N VAL A 157 -9.78 17.12 -13.69
CA VAL A 157 -10.07 16.09 -14.68
C VAL A 157 -9.87 16.70 -16.07
N LEU A 158 -8.80 16.28 -16.75
CA LEU A 158 -8.36 16.88 -18.04
C LEU A 158 -9.40 16.75 -19.17
N SER A 159 -10.28 15.76 -19.10
CA SER A 159 -11.35 15.55 -20.10
C SER A 159 -12.61 16.39 -19.84
N ASP A 160 -12.69 17.09 -18.71
CA ASP A 160 -13.84 17.90 -18.33
C ASP A 160 -13.57 19.38 -18.62
N PRO A 161 -14.40 20.06 -19.47
CA PRO A 161 -14.21 21.46 -19.83
C PRO A 161 -14.25 22.43 -18.62
N ASP A 162 -15.09 22.18 -17.64
CA ASP A 162 -15.23 23.03 -16.45
C ASP A 162 -13.98 22.91 -15.56
N SER A 163 -13.44 21.70 -15.40
CA SER A 163 -12.18 21.46 -14.72
C SER A 163 -11.00 22.13 -15.41
N MET A 164 -10.97 22.12 -16.73
CA MET A 164 -9.92 22.81 -17.51
C MET A 164 -10.04 24.34 -17.41
N ALA A 165 -11.24 24.88 -17.38
CA ALA A 165 -11.45 26.31 -17.16
C ALA A 165 -10.98 26.73 -15.76
N TYR A 166 -11.25 25.91 -14.74
CA TYR A 166 -10.72 26.11 -13.39
C TYR A 166 -9.19 26.06 -13.37
N PHE A 167 -8.56 25.07 -14.00
CA PHE A 167 -7.12 24.94 -14.12
C PHE A 167 -6.48 26.21 -14.70
N GLN A 168 -6.97 26.67 -15.84
CA GLN A 168 -6.50 27.90 -16.50
C GLN A 168 -6.65 29.14 -15.61
N LYS A 169 -7.79 29.25 -14.92
CA LYS A 169 -8.03 30.34 -13.98
C LYS A 169 -7.02 30.35 -12.84
N VAL A 170 -6.76 29.20 -12.22
CA VAL A 170 -5.79 29.09 -11.13
C VAL A 170 -4.38 29.44 -11.60
N LEU A 171 -3.93 28.97 -12.76
CA LEU A 171 -2.62 29.33 -13.32
C LEU A 171 -2.49 30.85 -13.51
N LYS A 172 -3.56 31.51 -13.96
CA LYS A 172 -3.60 32.96 -14.11
C LYS A 172 -3.57 33.69 -12.77
N ASP A 173 -4.44 33.31 -11.84
CA ASP A 173 -4.61 33.92 -10.52
C ASP A 173 -3.36 33.79 -9.64
N LYS A 174 -2.69 32.65 -9.71
CA LYS A 174 -1.43 32.34 -9.01
C LYS A 174 -0.20 32.94 -9.68
N GLY A 175 -0.35 33.57 -10.84
CA GLY A 175 0.72 34.29 -11.53
C GLY A 175 1.67 33.38 -12.34
N VAL A 176 1.33 32.10 -12.58
CA VAL A 176 2.14 31.21 -13.41
C VAL A 176 2.35 31.78 -14.81
N ILE A 177 1.30 32.33 -15.42
CA ILE A 177 1.39 32.96 -16.75
C ILE A 177 2.36 34.12 -16.75
N LYS A 178 2.37 34.94 -15.69
CA LYS A 178 3.33 36.04 -15.56
C LYS A 178 4.77 35.56 -15.40
N ALA A 179 4.95 34.45 -14.66
CA ALA A 179 6.26 33.83 -14.47
C ALA A 179 6.80 33.26 -15.79
N LEU A 180 5.95 32.57 -16.57
CA LEU A 180 6.30 32.09 -17.90
C LEU A 180 6.75 33.22 -18.84
N LYS A 181 5.99 34.30 -18.91
CA LYS A 181 6.38 35.49 -19.69
C LYS A 181 7.71 36.12 -19.22
N LYS A 182 7.94 36.13 -17.90
CA LYS A 182 9.22 36.58 -17.33
C LYS A 182 10.38 35.65 -17.64
N ALA A 183 10.11 34.34 -17.77
CA ALA A 183 11.09 33.33 -18.17
C ALA A 183 11.41 33.37 -19.68
N GLY A 184 10.69 34.20 -20.47
CA GLY A 184 10.97 34.42 -21.89
C GLY A 184 10.13 33.54 -22.83
N VAL A 185 9.00 33.00 -22.38
CA VAL A 185 8.06 32.28 -23.23
C VAL A 185 7.51 33.23 -24.31
N CYS A 186 7.57 32.78 -25.56
CA CYS A 186 7.03 33.47 -26.73
C CYS A 186 5.75 32.78 -27.23
N GLU A 187 5.06 33.46 -28.15
CA GLU A 187 3.86 32.88 -28.79
C GLU A 187 4.21 31.62 -29.59
N ASN A 188 3.41 30.56 -29.42
CA ASN A 188 3.58 29.21 -29.95
C ASN A 188 4.72 28.38 -29.32
N ASP A 189 5.38 28.86 -28.25
CA ASP A 189 6.28 27.98 -27.49
C ASP A 189 5.48 26.89 -26.75
N VAL A 190 6.09 25.72 -26.63
CA VAL A 190 5.49 24.59 -25.91
C VAL A 190 5.72 24.76 -24.40
N VAL A 191 4.64 24.64 -23.66
CA VAL A 191 4.65 24.71 -22.19
C VAL A 191 4.02 23.45 -21.61
N VAL A 192 4.73 22.81 -20.70
CA VAL A 192 4.27 21.64 -19.95
C VAL A 192 4.01 22.05 -18.51
N VAL A 193 2.77 21.86 -18.07
CA VAL A 193 2.33 22.11 -16.69
C VAL A 193 1.82 20.81 -16.12
N GLY A 194 2.67 20.09 -15.37
CA GLY A 194 2.39 18.72 -14.95
C GLY A 194 2.21 17.79 -16.14
N GLN A 195 1.02 17.19 -16.27
CA GLN A 195 0.66 16.30 -17.40
C GLN A 195 0.02 17.05 -18.57
N VAL A 196 -0.17 18.37 -18.47
CA VAL A 196 -0.82 19.17 -19.52
C VAL A 196 0.23 19.86 -20.38
N GLU A 197 0.23 19.56 -21.65
CA GLU A 197 1.05 20.22 -22.66
C GLU A 197 0.18 21.13 -23.52
N PHE A 198 0.60 22.34 -23.76
CA PHE A 198 -0.09 23.31 -24.62
C PHE A 198 0.85 24.31 -25.27
N GLU A 199 0.43 24.86 -26.40
CA GLU A 199 1.09 25.99 -27.03
C GLU A 199 0.70 27.29 -26.34
N PHE A 200 1.70 28.09 -25.97
CA PHE A 200 1.45 29.38 -25.34
C PHE A 200 0.84 30.36 -26.34
N LYS A 201 -0.33 30.94 -25.98
CA LYS A 201 -1.01 31.97 -26.74
C LYS A 201 -1.26 33.17 -25.85
N GLU A 202 -1.02 34.40 -26.37
CA GLU A 202 -1.23 35.62 -25.61
C GLU A 202 -2.70 35.93 -25.29
#